data_f665fc21cc72c2c97703b02abbb4a00e
#
_entry.id   f665fc21cc72c2c97703b02abbb4a00e
#
_cell.length_a   1.000
_cell.length_b   1.000
_cell.length_c   1.000
_cell.angle_alpha   90.00
_cell.angle_beta   90.00
_cell.angle_gamma   90.00
#
_symmetry.space_group_name_H-M   'P 1'
#
loop_
_entity.id
_entity.type
_entity.pdbx_description
1 polymer ?
#
loop_
_entity_poly.entity_id
_entity_poly.type
_entity_poly.pdbx_seq_one_letter_code
_entity_poly.pdbx_strand_id
1 'polypeptide(L)'
;MAQTIKRIVARQIFNSRGLPTLEGILELSDGRVATASIGQGVHESKYAAEYLFDGDDTYSGKSVLRSMKFVNELLGPKLINVDISRVKDIDIWLYKADPTESKSTIGANTTLLISYLIYKAAALSVNMPVYRFINQFYNANFGPREIQRLPSPEMTIIS
;
A
#
# COMPACT_ATOMS: atom_id res chain seq x y z
N MET A 1 1.72 -21.34 -13.17
CA MET A 1 1.07 -21.65 -11.88
C MET A 1 0.64 -20.33 -11.27
N ALA A 2 -0.51 -20.30 -10.59
CA ALA A 2 -0.93 -19.14 -9.83
C ALA A 2 0.08 -18.85 -8.71
N GLN A 3 0.48 -17.58 -8.56
CA GLN A 3 1.42 -17.17 -7.53
C GLN A 3 0.63 -16.77 -6.28
N THR A 4 1.05 -17.25 -5.13
CA THR A 4 0.42 -16.92 -3.85
C THR A 4 1.34 -16.08 -2.98
N ILE A 5 0.75 -15.40 -2.02
CA ILE A 5 1.47 -14.61 -1.02
C ILE A 5 2.09 -15.58 -0.01
N LYS A 6 3.41 -15.57 0.11
CA LYS A 6 4.16 -16.35 1.08
C LYS A 6 4.34 -15.62 2.41
N ARG A 7 4.61 -14.32 2.36
CA ARG A 7 4.86 -13.49 3.54
C ARG A 7 4.60 -12.02 3.25
N ILE A 8 4.04 -11.31 4.23
CA ILE A 8 3.99 -9.85 4.27
C ILE A 8 4.54 -9.41 5.62
N VAL A 9 5.48 -8.46 5.60
CA VAL A 9 6.03 -7.84 6.81
C VAL A 9 6.18 -6.34 6.60
N ALA A 10 6.04 -5.58 7.66
CA ALA A 10 6.27 -4.15 7.67
C ALA A 10 7.30 -3.76 8.74
N ARG A 11 7.99 -2.67 8.50
CA ARG A 11 8.89 -2.02 9.45
C ARG A 11 8.69 -0.51 9.45
N GLN A 12 9.02 0.13 10.56
CA GLN A 12 9.11 1.58 10.63
C GLN A 12 10.42 2.03 9.98
N ILE A 13 10.33 3.04 9.14
CA ILE A 13 11.46 3.75 8.53
C ILE A 13 11.26 5.25 8.68
N PHE A 14 12.22 6.07 8.25
CA PHE A 14 12.07 7.52 8.16
C PHE A 14 11.80 7.96 6.73
N ASN A 15 10.90 8.92 6.58
CA ASN A 15 10.64 9.59 5.30
C ASN A 15 11.68 10.72 5.06
N SER A 16 11.57 11.41 3.91
CA SER A 16 12.49 12.50 3.53
C SER A 16 12.48 13.70 4.48
N ARG A 17 11.52 13.77 5.40
CA ARG A 17 11.42 14.83 6.43
C ARG A 17 11.89 14.35 7.82
N GLY A 18 12.48 13.16 7.91
CA GLY A 18 12.91 12.57 9.16
C GLY A 18 11.76 12.12 10.07
N LEU A 19 10.54 11.97 9.54
CA LEU A 19 9.39 11.48 10.30
C LEU A 19 9.18 10.00 10.08
N PRO A 20 8.72 9.25 11.10
CA PRO A 20 8.40 7.84 10.97
C PRO A 20 7.35 7.57 9.90
N THR A 21 7.57 6.51 9.14
CA THR A 21 6.61 5.97 8.18
C THR A 21 6.78 4.47 8.04
N LEU A 22 5.95 3.82 7.22
CA LEU A 22 5.96 2.39 7.00
C LEU A 22 6.67 2.04 5.70
N GLU A 23 7.48 1.00 5.75
CA GLU A 23 7.91 0.22 4.60
C GLU A 23 7.46 -1.22 4.78
N GLY A 24 6.96 -1.82 3.71
CA GLY A 24 6.54 -3.22 3.68
C GLY A 24 7.27 -4.03 2.62
N ILE A 25 7.35 -5.31 2.88
CA ILE A 25 7.94 -6.33 2.01
C ILE A 25 6.92 -7.44 1.85
N LEU A 26 6.61 -7.82 0.61
CA LEU A 26 5.79 -8.97 0.25
C LEU A 26 6.62 -9.95 -0.55
N GLU A 27 6.69 -11.20 -0.10
CA GLU A 27 7.33 -12.32 -0.78
C GLU A 27 6.27 -13.22 -1.40
N LEU A 28 6.43 -13.56 -2.68
CA LEU A 28 5.61 -14.52 -3.40
C LEU A 28 6.11 -15.95 -3.22
N SER A 29 5.27 -16.93 -3.54
CA SER A 29 5.58 -18.37 -3.43
C SER A 29 6.77 -18.81 -4.28
N ASP A 30 7.08 -18.08 -5.36
CA ASP A 30 8.26 -18.32 -6.21
C ASP A 30 9.53 -17.59 -5.78
N GLY A 31 9.50 -16.89 -4.64
CA GLY A 31 10.62 -16.15 -4.07
C GLY A 31 10.78 -14.72 -4.56
N ARG A 32 9.97 -14.26 -5.52
CA ARG A 32 9.98 -12.83 -5.93
C ARG A 32 9.50 -11.94 -4.80
N VAL A 33 10.08 -10.75 -4.71
CA VAL A 33 9.86 -9.81 -3.60
C VAL A 33 9.41 -8.45 -4.14
N ALA A 34 8.32 -7.94 -3.61
CA ALA A 34 7.86 -6.57 -3.82
C ALA A 34 8.07 -5.76 -2.55
N THR A 35 8.53 -4.51 -2.70
CA THR A 35 8.72 -3.56 -1.60
C THR A 35 7.95 -2.27 -1.88
N ALA A 36 7.33 -1.73 -0.84
CA ALA A 36 6.64 -0.45 -0.91
C ALA A 36 6.85 0.34 0.38
N SER A 37 6.92 1.65 0.27
CA SER A 37 6.91 2.58 1.40
C SER A 37 5.81 3.62 1.23
N ILE A 38 5.31 4.16 2.33
CA ILE A 38 4.21 5.12 2.34
C ILE A 38 4.75 6.52 2.57
N GLY A 39 4.43 7.43 1.63
CA GLY A 39 4.68 8.85 1.82
C GLY A 39 3.57 9.49 2.64
N GLN A 40 3.93 10.38 3.55
CA GLN A 40 2.97 11.20 4.27
C GLN A 40 2.71 12.49 3.50
N GLY A 41 1.45 12.85 3.28
CA GLY A 41 1.06 14.14 2.70
C GLY A 41 1.51 15.32 3.56
N VAL A 42 1.70 16.47 2.93
CA VAL A 42 2.10 17.71 3.61
C VAL A 42 0.88 18.47 4.14
N HIS A 43 -0.22 18.40 3.40
CA HIS A 43 -1.45 19.11 3.71
C HIS A 43 -2.53 18.13 4.17
N GLU A 44 -3.13 18.44 5.30
CA GLU A 44 -4.31 17.73 5.77
C GLU A 44 -5.56 18.34 5.12
N SER A 45 -6.42 17.48 4.61
CA SER A 45 -7.73 17.84 4.08
C SER A 45 -8.82 17.26 4.99
N LYS A 46 -9.94 17.94 5.11
CA LYS A 46 -11.09 17.41 5.86
C LYS A 46 -11.65 16.11 5.28
N TYR A 47 -11.28 15.76 4.05
CA TYR A 47 -11.65 14.51 3.37
C TYR A 47 -10.51 13.49 3.35
N ALA A 48 -9.35 13.81 3.92
CA ALA A 48 -8.23 12.89 3.96
C ALA A 48 -8.54 11.73 4.92
N ALA A 49 -8.14 10.54 4.52
CA ALA A 49 -8.16 9.41 5.43
C ALA A 49 -7.06 9.56 6.49
N GLU A 50 -7.34 9.08 7.69
CA GLU A 50 -6.47 9.27 8.85
C GLU A 50 -5.28 8.33 8.81
N TYR A 51 -4.09 8.89 9.05
CA TYR A 51 -2.89 8.12 9.35
C TYR A 51 -2.94 7.69 10.82
N LEU A 52 -2.72 6.42 11.07
CA LEU A 52 -2.62 5.92 12.43
C LEU A 52 -1.21 6.17 12.96
N PHE A 53 -1.10 7.09 13.90
CA PHE A 53 0.09 7.34 14.72
C PHE A 53 -0.09 6.77 16.11
N ASP A 54 1.03 6.50 16.80
CA ASP A 54 0.99 5.88 18.13
C ASP A 54 0.52 6.87 19.21
N GLY A 55 0.80 8.17 19.04
CA GLY A 55 0.40 9.22 19.98
C GLY A 55 1.20 9.20 21.28
N ASP A 56 2.30 8.45 21.34
CA ASP A 56 3.22 8.37 22.48
C ASP A 56 4.26 9.50 22.46
N ASP A 57 5.18 9.51 23.43
CA ASP A 57 6.24 10.52 23.51
C ASP A 57 7.33 10.35 22.42
N THR A 58 7.32 9.26 21.68
CA THR A 58 8.33 8.95 20.66
C THR A 58 8.04 9.73 19.37
N TYR A 59 9.03 10.41 18.84
CA TYR A 59 8.90 11.21 17.61
C TYR A 59 7.74 12.21 17.66
N SER A 60 7.50 12.81 18.82
CA SER A 60 6.36 13.75 19.04
C SER A 60 5.01 13.13 18.70
N GLY A 61 4.80 11.90 19.07
CA GLY A 61 3.56 11.16 18.85
C GLY A 61 3.41 10.55 17.46
N LYS A 62 4.40 10.71 16.56
CA LYS A 62 4.30 10.29 15.14
C LYS A 62 4.91 8.94 14.84
N SER A 63 5.23 8.13 15.85
CA SER A 63 5.61 6.74 15.66
C SER A 63 4.46 5.94 14.99
N VAL A 64 4.80 4.86 14.26
CA VAL A 64 3.84 4.05 13.49
C VAL A 64 3.92 2.56 13.85
N LEU A 65 4.33 2.25 15.09
CA LEU A 65 4.49 0.88 15.55
C LEU A 65 3.15 0.12 15.63
N ARG A 66 2.04 0.81 15.97
CA ARG A 66 0.69 0.22 15.92
C ARG A 66 0.31 -0.20 14.51
N SER A 67 0.53 0.68 13.53
CA SER A 67 0.32 0.37 12.12
C SER A 67 1.18 -0.81 11.66
N MET A 68 2.45 -0.85 12.06
CA MET A 68 3.35 -1.96 11.80
C MET A 68 2.81 -3.28 12.38
N LYS A 69 2.32 -3.26 13.63
CA LYS A 69 1.71 -4.44 14.27
C LYS A 69 0.46 -4.90 13.52
N PHE A 70 -0.41 -3.99 13.07
CA PHE A 70 -1.56 -4.35 12.25
C PHE A 70 -1.17 -5.13 10.99
N VAL A 71 -0.10 -4.70 10.31
CA VAL A 71 0.41 -5.44 9.14
C VAL A 71 0.95 -6.81 9.55
N ASN A 72 1.83 -6.86 10.56
CA ASN A 72 2.60 -8.06 10.88
C ASN A 72 1.78 -9.14 11.60
N GLU A 73 0.85 -8.74 12.46
CA GLU A 73 0.15 -9.66 13.38
C GLU A 73 -1.30 -9.90 12.98
N LEU A 74 -1.93 -9.00 12.22
CA LEU A 74 -3.35 -9.09 11.92
C LEU A 74 -3.64 -9.29 10.43
N LEU A 75 -3.21 -8.35 9.57
CA LEU A 75 -3.60 -8.33 8.17
C LEU A 75 -2.72 -9.24 7.31
N GLY A 76 -1.39 -9.16 7.49
CA GLY A 76 -0.44 -9.98 6.76
C GLY A 76 -0.70 -11.47 6.88
N PRO A 77 -0.83 -12.03 8.10
CA PRO A 77 -1.14 -13.47 8.29
C PRO A 77 -2.41 -13.94 7.57
N LYS A 78 -3.44 -13.10 7.46
CA LYS A 78 -4.70 -13.43 6.77
C LYS A 78 -4.57 -13.48 5.25
N LEU A 79 -3.51 -12.90 4.69
CA LEU A 79 -3.23 -12.89 3.26
C LEU A 79 -2.27 -14.01 2.82
N ILE A 80 -1.69 -14.77 3.73
CA ILE A 80 -0.82 -15.92 3.41
C ILE A 80 -1.62 -16.95 2.59
N ASN A 81 -0.98 -17.47 1.54
CA ASN A 81 -1.56 -18.41 0.55
C ASN A 81 -2.69 -17.84 -0.32
N VAL A 82 -3.02 -16.56 -0.20
CA VAL A 82 -3.97 -15.91 -1.12
C VAL A 82 -3.31 -15.76 -2.50
N ASP A 83 -4.05 -16.05 -3.57
CA ASP A 83 -3.62 -15.84 -4.94
C ASP A 83 -3.44 -14.35 -5.21
N ILE A 84 -2.25 -13.96 -5.65
CA ILE A 84 -1.88 -12.58 -5.90
C ILE A 84 -2.68 -11.93 -7.06
N SER A 85 -3.27 -12.73 -7.94
CA SER A 85 -4.12 -12.23 -9.02
C SER A 85 -5.45 -11.62 -8.53
N ARG A 86 -5.87 -11.94 -7.30
CA ARG A 86 -7.12 -11.48 -6.69
C ARG A 86 -7.04 -10.07 -6.11
N VAL A 87 -6.37 -9.16 -6.81
CA VAL A 87 -6.09 -7.79 -6.35
C VAL A 87 -7.36 -7.06 -5.90
N LYS A 88 -8.41 -7.13 -6.71
CA LYS A 88 -9.70 -6.48 -6.43
C LYS A 88 -10.36 -7.01 -5.16
N ASP A 89 -10.34 -8.33 -4.98
CA ASP A 89 -10.94 -8.97 -3.79
C ASP A 89 -10.19 -8.58 -2.54
N ILE A 90 -8.86 -8.48 -2.62
CA ILE A 90 -8.00 -8.07 -1.51
C ILE A 90 -8.27 -6.61 -1.15
N ASP A 91 -8.39 -5.70 -2.13
CA ASP A 91 -8.74 -4.29 -1.87
C ASP A 91 -10.13 -4.14 -1.24
N ILE A 92 -11.11 -4.90 -1.72
CA ILE A 92 -12.46 -4.92 -1.11
C ILE A 92 -12.39 -5.44 0.32
N TRP A 93 -11.58 -6.48 0.58
CA TRP A 93 -11.39 -7.01 1.92
C TRP A 93 -10.70 -5.99 2.85
N LEU A 94 -9.66 -5.29 2.38
CA LEU A 94 -8.99 -4.21 3.12
C LEU A 94 -9.96 -3.06 3.43
N TYR A 95 -10.80 -2.69 2.48
CA TYR A 95 -11.82 -1.66 2.69
C TYR A 95 -12.79 -2.03 3.80
N LYS A 96 -13.20 -3.31 3.86
CA LYS A 96 -14.09 -3.84 4.90
C LYS A 96 -13.40 -4.07 6.25
N ALA A 97 -12.08 -4.27 6.26
CA ALA A 97 -11.30 -4.45 7.48
C ALA A 97 -11.29 -3.20 8.36
N ASP A 98 -11.41 -2.01 7.74
CA ASP A 98 -11.64 -0.75 8.42
C ASP A 98 -12.94 -0.11 7.87
N PRO A 99 -14.07 -0.33 8.50
CA PRO A 99 -15.37 0.17 8.03
C PRO A 99 -15.57 1.67 8.26
N THR A 100 -14.67 2.34 8.99
CA THR A 100 -14.76 3.78 9.23
C THR A 100 -14.53 4.55 7.93
N GLU A 101 -15.22 5.67 7.74
CA GLU A 101 -15.08 6.52 6.56
C GLU A 101 -13.65 7.08 6.45
N SER A 102 -13.10 7.54 7.56
CA SER A 102 -11.75 8.11 7.64
C SER A 102 -10.62 7.07 7.75
N LYS A 103 -10.91 5.78 7.81
CA LYS A 103 -9.93 4.70 8.06
C LYS A 103 -9.17 4.85 9.40
N SER A 104 -9.86 5.35 10.42
CA SER A 104 -9.26 5.68 11.72
C SER A 104 -8.94 4.47 12.60
N THR A 105 -9.51 3.29 12.34
CA THR A 105 -9.29 2.10 13.17
C THR A 105 -7.95 1.44 12.90
N ILE A 106 -7.68 1.16 11.63
CA ILE A 106 -6.45 0.46 11.18
C ILE A 106 -5.42 1.47 10.66
N GLY A 107 -5.89 2.59 10.14
CA GLY A 107 -5.09 3.65 9.56
C GLY A 107 -4.93 3.54 8.05
N ALA A 108 -5.03 4.70 7.39
CA ALA A 108 -4.82 4.79 5.95
C ALA A 108 -3.41 4.34 5.53
N ASN A 109 -2.40 4.64 6.33
CA ASN A 109 -1.02 4.20 6.10
C ASN A 109 -0.89 2.66 6.08
N THR A 110 -1.60 1.96 6.95
CA THR A 110 -1.61 0.49 6.98
C THR A 110 -2.28 -0.11 5.75
N THR A 111 -3.49 0.35 5.44
CA THR A 111 -4.27 -0.18 4.30
C THR A 111 -3.61 0.15 2.97
N LEU A 112 -3.10 1.37 2.81
CA LEU A 112 -2.40 1.82 1.62
C LEU A 112 -1.10 1.04 1.39
N LEU A 113 -0.34 0.74 2.46
CA LEU A 113 0.88 -0.07 2.35
C LEU A 113 0.59 -1.45 1.76
N ILE A 114 -0.42 -2.14 2.31
CA ILE A 114 -0.79 -3.48 1.83
C ILE A 114 -1.28 -3.42 0.38
N SER A 115 -2.16 -2.47 0.04
CA SER A 115 -2.65 -2.30 -1.33
C SER A 115 -1.48 -2.07 -2.30
N TYR A 116 -0.53 -1.18 -1.98
CA TYR A 116 0.67 -0.96 -2.81
C TYR A 116 1.51 -2.22 -3.00
N LEU A 117 1.71 -3.00 -1.94
CA LEU A 117 2.45 -4.26 -2.01
C LEU A 117 1.75 -5.26 -2.92
N ILE A 118 0.43 -5.40 -2.82
CA ILE A 118 -0.38 -6.30 -3.65
C ILE A 118 -0.28 -5.93 -5.12
N TYR A 119 -0.47 -4.64 -5.48
CA TYR A 119 -0.36 -4.22 -6.88
C TYR A 119 1.04 -4.39 -7.46
N LYS A 120 2.08 -4.09 -6.68
CA LYS A 120 3.47 -4.31 -7.09
C LYS A 120 3.79 -5.80 -7.26
N ALA A 121 3.36 -6.64 -6.32
CA ALA A 121 3.59 -8.08 -6.39
C ALA A 121 2.80 -8.73 -7.55
N ALA A 122 1.56 -8.29 -7.79
CA ALA A 122 0.75 -8.77 -8.91
C ALA A 122 1.39 -8.40 -10.26
N ALA A 123 1.85 -7.16 -10.41
CA ALA A 123 2.58 -6.74 -11.61
C ALA A 123 3.88 -7.55 -11.81
N LEU A 124 4.63 -7.76 -10.73
CA LEU A 124 5.85 -8.57 -10.73
C LEU A 124 5.55 -10.04 -11.10
N SER A 125 4.42 -10.60 -10.63
CA SER A 125 4.02 -11.98 -10.91
C SER A 125 3.82 -12.27 -12.41
N VAL A 126 3.45 -11.25 -13.17
CA VAL A 126 3.25 -11.32 -14.63
C VAL A 126 4.38 -10.66 -15.43
N ASN A 127 5.50 -10.32 -14.78
CA ASN A 127 6.67 -9.63 -15.37
C ASN A 127 6.29 -8.32 -16.08
N MET A 128 5.41 -7.53 -15.49
CA MET A 128 4.89 -6.30 -16.08
C MET A 128 5.23 -5.07 -15.21
N PRO A 129 5.54 -3.91 -15.82
CA PRO A 129 5.61 -2.67 -15.07
C PRO A 129 4.27 -2.34 -14.40
N VAL A 130 4.31 -1.80 -13.19
CA VAL A 130 3.11 -1.52 -12.38
C VAL A 130 2.08 -0.66 -13.12
N TYR A 131 2.52 0.39 -13.84
CA TYR A 131 1.61 1.27 -14.58
C TYR A 131 0.83 0.52 -15.68
N ARG A 132 1.46 -0.44 -16.36
CA ARG A 132 0.80 -1.28 -17.37
C ARG A 132 -0.16 -2.27 -16.72
N PHE A 133 0.24 -2.87 -15.62
CA PHE A 133 -0.63 -3.75 -14.85
C PHE A 133 -1.90 -3.01 -14.40
N ILE A 134 -1.75 -1.81 -13.82
CA ILE A 134 -2.89 -0.98 -13.39
C ILE A 134 -3.79 -0.63 -14.59
N ASN A 135 -3.21 -0.28 -15.74
CA ASN A 135 -4.01 0.03 -16.93
C ASN A 135 -4.80 -1.20 -17.41
N GLN A 136 -4.18 -2.37 -17.48
CA GLN A 136 -4.89 -3.61 -17.83
C GLN A 136 -5.99 -3.96 -16.82
N PHE A 137 -5.68 -3.85 -15.54
CA PHE A 137 -6.67 -4.04 -14.47
C PHE A 137 -7.85 -3.08 -14.60
N TYR A 138 -7.58 -1.80 -14.86
CA TYR A 138 -8.62 -0.80 -15.09
C TYR A 138 -9.49 -1.16 -16.30
N ASN A 139 -8.88 -1.49 -17.43
CA ASN A 139 -9.58 -1.83 -18.66
C ASN A 139 -10.47 -3.08 -18.49
N ALA A 140 -10.03 -4.06 -17.75
CA ALA A 140 -10.79 -5.27 -17.47
C ALA A 140 -12.01 -5.05 -16.56
N ASN A 141 -11.96 -4.03 -15.67
CA ASN A 141 -12.99 -3.83 -14.64
C ASN A 141 -13.91 -2.61 -14.89
N PHE A 142 -13.43 -1.60 -15.62
CA PHE A 142 -14.12 -0.29 -15.73
C PHE A 142 -14.31 0.18 -17.18
N GLY A 143 -13.80 -0.56 -18.15
CA GLY A 143 -13.89 -0.25 -19.57
C GLY A 143 -12.58 0.25 -20.18
N PRO A 144 -12.47 0.20 -21.53
CA PRO A 144 -11.23 0.44 -22.23
C PRO A 144 -10.75 1.88 -22.08
N ARG A 145 -9.52 2.04 -21.63
CA ARG A 145 -8.81 3.32 -21.58
C ARG A 145 -7.33 3.09 -21.83
N GLU A 146 -6.89 3.45 -23.02
CA GLU A 146 -5.49 3.28 -23.39
C GLU A 146 -4.61 4.40 -22.81
N ILE A 147 -3.42 4.02 -22.32
CA ILE A 147 -2.37 4.99 -21.99
C ILE A 147 -1.70 5.38 -23.31
N GLN A 148 -2.02 6.55 -23.82
CA GLN A 148 -1.44 7.08 -25.07
C GLN A 148 -0.10 7.77 -24.85
N ARG A 149 0.06 8.45 -23.71
CA ARG A 149 1.30 9.13 -23.32
C ARG A 149 1.40 9.26 -21.81
N LEU A 150 2.62 9.38 -21.32
CA LEU A 150 2.87 9.75 -19.94
C LEU A 150 2.47 11.21 -19.69
N PRO A 151 1.95 11.57 -18.51
CA PRO A 151 1.70 12.96 -18.13
C PRO A 151 3.00 13.77 -18.21
N SER A 152 2.89 15.02 -18.63
CA SER A 152 4.00 15.96 -18.50
C SER A 152 4.23 16.28 -17.03
N PRO A 153 5.44 16.15 -16.49
CA PRO A 153 5.70 16.47 -15.09
C PRO A 153 5.57 17.98 -14.87
N GLU A 154 4.89 18.36 -13.79
CA GLU A 154 4.94 19.71 -13.25
C GLU A 154 5.96 19.75 -12.12
N MET A 155 6.91 20.69 -12.21
CA MET A 155 7.96 20.84 -11.20
C MET A 155 8.03 22.30 -10.76
N THR A 156 8.06 22.50 -9.44
CA THR A 156 8.43 23.79 -8.87
C THR A 156 9.96 23.92 -8.90
N ILE A 157 10.47 24.83 -9.69
CA ILE A 157 11.92 25.10 -9.81
C ILE A 157 12.36 26.12 -8.76
N ILE A 158 11.49 27.05 -8.42
CA ILE A 158 11.70 28.09 -7.40
C ILE A 158 10.44 28.19 -6.54
N SER A 159 10.60 28.19 -5.24
CA SER A 159 9.54 28.44 -4.25
C SER A 159 9.95 29.48 -3.24
#